data_49c1503077862455ae9f2196877badc8
#
_entry.id   49c1503077862455ae9f2196877badc8
#
_cell.length_a   1.000
_cell.length_b   1.000
_cell.length_c   1.000
_cell.angle_alpha   90.00
_cell.angle_beta   90.00
_cell.angle_gamma   90.00
#
_symmetry.space_group_name_H-M   'P 1'
#
loop_
_entity.id
_entity.type
_entity.pdbx_description
1 polymer ?
#
loop_
_entity_poly.entity_id
_entity_poly.type
_entity_poly.pdbx_seq_one_letter_code
_entity_poly.pdbx_strand_id
1 'polypeptide(L)'
;MLRARDIMTRTPITISPETEIAEAAKLLLEKNINGVPVMSGTGQLVGIVCQSDLIKQQKKLPIPSIFTLLDGFIPLTSMKHLEKEVRKITGTTVAHTMTHNPVTVRSDMTIQEIAGLMVDKNFHTIPVVDEGKLVGIVGKEDVLRTMMSEEKDG
;
A
#
# COMPACT_ATOMS: atom_id res chain seq x y z
N MET A 1 24.82 -14.36 4.32
CA MET A 1 23.50 -14.50 3.66
C MET A 1 22.64 -13.28 4.00
N LEU A 2 22.09 -12.66 2.99
CA LEU A 2 21.24 -11.49 3.20
C LEU A 2 19.88 -11.88 3.79
N ARG A 3 19.40 -11.03 4.68
CA ARG A 3 18.13 -11.19 5.39
C ARG A 3 17.28 -9.95 5.23
N ALA A 4 16.02 -10.03 5.64
CA ALA A 4 15.09 -8.90 5.56
C ALA A 4 15.70 -7.61 6.13
N ARG A 5 16.34 -7.68 7.29
CA ARG A 5 16.95 -6.52 7.94
C ARG A 5 18.04 -5.83 7.12
N ASP A 6 18.63 -6.54 6.16
CA ASP A 6 19.71 -6.00 5.32
C ASP A 6 19.17 -5.20 4.14
N ILE A 7 17.92 -5.45 3.73
CA ILE A 7 17.33 -4.85 2.52
C ILE A 7 16.08 -4.01 2.80
N MET A 8 15.46 -4.16 3.95
CA MET A 8 14.21 -3.47 4.29
C MET A 8 14.40 -1.95 4.41
N THR A 9 13.32 -1.22 4.15
CA THR A 9 13.22 0.19 4.51
C THR A 9 12.91 0.25 6.01
N ARG A 10 13.80 0.84 6.81
CA ARG A 10 13.72 0.79 8.29
C ARG A 10 12.72 1.77 8.89
N THR A 11 12.43 2.85 8.19
CA THR A 11 11.43 3.84 8.63
C THR A 11 10.37 3.94 7.55
N PRO A 12 9.49 2.92 7.46
CA PRO A 12 8.48 2.93 6.40
C PRO A 12 7.47 4.03 6.62
N ILE A 13 6.95 4.56 5.52
CA ILE A 13 5.79 5.44 5.56
C ILE A 13 4.60 4.58 5.99
N THR A 14 3.81 5.07 6.94
CA THR A 14 2.61 4.38 7.44
C THR A 14 1.41 5.30 7.35
N ILE A 15 0.23 4.71 7.30
CA ILE A 15 -1.04 5.44 7.33
C ILE A 15 -1.94 4.84 8.42
N SER A 16 -3.02 5.55 8.73
CA SER A 16 -4.01 5.07 9.69
C SER A 16 -5.22 4.45 8.98
N PRO A 17 -6.04 3.64 9.68
CA PRO A 17 -7.26 3.09 9.08
C PRO A 17 -8.24 4.18 8.62
N GLU A 18 -8.17 5.36 9.19
CA GLU A 18 -9.03 6.49 8.88
C GLU A 18 -8.54 7.32 7.70
N THR A 19 -7.36 7.00 7.15
CA THR A 19 -6.84 7.69 5.95
C THR A 19 -7.81 7.49 4.78
N GLU A 20 -8.12 8.55 4.07
CA GLU A 20 -9.00 8.48 2.91
C GLU A 20 -8.31 7.73 1.77
N ILE A 21 -9.09 6.98 1.00
CA ILE A 21 -8.58 6.18 -0.12
C ILE A 21 -7.85 7.05 -1.14
N ALA A 22 -8.40 8.22 -1.46
CA ALA A 22 -7.76 9.14 -2.41
C ALA A 22 -6.38 9.60 -1.93
N GLU A 23 -6.25 9.85 -0.63
CA GLU A 23 -4.97 10.23 -0.01
C GLU A 23 -3.96 9.09 -0.08
N ALA A 24 -4.40 7.86 0.19
CA ALA A 24 -3.55 6.68 0.08
C ALA A 24 -3.06 6.48 -1.37
N ALA A 25 -3.95 6.63 -2.34
CA ALA A 25 -3.60 6.51 -3.76
C ALA A 25 -2.54 7.56 -4.16
N LYS A 26 -2.74 8.79 -3.73
CA LYS A 26 -1.79 9.89 -3.97
C LYS A 26 -0.42 9.55 -3.38
N LEU A 27 -0.40 9.05 -2.15
CA LEU A 27 0.84 8.69 -1.46
C LEU A 27 1.60 7.60 -2.21
N LEU A 28 0.92 6.54 -2.63
CA LEU A 28 1.55 5.44 -3.37
C LEU A 28 2.17 5.93 -4.68
N LEU A 29 1.48 6.82 -5.38
CA LEU A 29 1.97 7.37 -6.65
C LEU A 29 3.13 8.34 -6.45
N GLU A 30 3.01 9.28 -5.53
CA GLU A 30 4.05 10.29 -5.27
C GLU A 30 5.35 9.67 -4.75
N LYS A 31 5.24 8.66 -3.91
CA LYS A 31 6.40 7.98 -3.33
C LYS A 31 6.88 6.80 -4.16
N ASN A 32 6.17 6.48 -5.23
CA ASN A 32 6.49 5.38 -6.13
C ASN A 32 6.66 4.05 -5.37
N ILE A 33 5.69 3.73 -4.51
CA ILE A 33 5.68 2.52 -3.70
C ILE A 33 4.45 1.65 -4.04
N ASN A 34 4.58 0.35 -3.88
CA ASN A 34 3.52 -0.61 -4.21
C ASN A 34 2.52 -0.82 -3.08
N GLY A 35 2.94 -0.58 -1.85
CA GLY A 35 2.08 -0.80 -0.70
C GLY A 35 2.54 0.00 0.50
N VAL A 36 1.62 0.23 1.43
CA VAL A 36 1.87 1.00 2.64
C VAL A 36 1.22 0.32 3.85
N PRO A 37 1.96 0.14 4.96
CA PRO A 37 1.39 -0.44 6.17
C PRO A 37 0.37 0.49 6.80
N VAL A 38 -0.70 -0.11 7.35
CA VAL A 38 -1.74 0.60 8.08
C VAL A 38 -1.57 0.31 9.56
N MET A 39 -1.37 1.35 10.35
CA MET A 39 -1.10 1.25 11.79
C MET A 39 -2.27 1.80 12.59
N SER A 40 -2.63 1.10 13.66
CA SER A 40 -3.63 1.60 14.60
C SER A 40 -3.07 2.74 15.46
N GLY A 41 -3.96 3.46 16.15
CA GLY A 41 -3.56 4.52 17.08
C GLY A 41 -2.68 4.04 18.23
N THR A 42 -2.68 2.72 18.51
CA THR A 42 -1.83 2.10 19.54
C THR A 42 -0.50 1.59 18.99
N GLY A 43 -0.22 1.84 17.71
CA GLY A 43 1.05 1.46 17.09
C GLY A 43 1.13 0.01 16.62
N GLN A 44 -0.02 -0.64 16.41
CA GLN A 44 -0.06 -2.01 15.91
C GLN A 44 -0.34 -2.03 14.41
N LEU A 45 0.30 -2.97 13.70
CA LEU A 45 0.04 -3.20 12.29
C LEU A 45 -1.32 -3.88 12.16
N VAL A 46 -2.28 -3.22 11.52
CA VAL A 46 -3.65 -3.74 11.35
C VAL A 46 -3.97 -4.10 9.91
N GLY A 47 -3.16 -3.66 8.95
CA GLY A 47 -3.40 -3.96 7.56
C GLY A 47 -2.30 -3.47 6.66
N ILE A 48 -2.49 -3.71 5.37
CA ILE A 48 -1.64 -3.16 4.31
C ILE A 48 -2.54 -2.72 3.15
N VAL A 49 -2.23 -1.59 2.56
CA VAL A 49 -2.91 -1.12 1.34
C VAL A 49 -1.92 -1.20 0.20
N CYS A 50 -2.25 -1.99 -0.80
CA CYS A 50 -1.47 -2.14 -2.01
C CYS A 50 -2.18 -1.47 -3.18
N GLN A 51 -1.44 -1.20 -4.26
CA GLN A 51 -2.03 -0.63 -5.47
C GLN A 51 -3.21 -1.47 -5.97
N SER A 52 -3.10 -2.80 -5.90
CA SER A 52 -4.17 -3.71 -6.31
C SER A 52 -5.45 -3.53 -5.50
N ASP A 53 -5.33 -3.22 -4.20
CA ASP A 53 -6.51 -2.97 -3.35
C ASP A 53 -7.25 -1.73 -3.80
N LEU A 54 -6.52 -0.68 -4.17
CA LEU A 54 -7.10 0.57 -4.65
C LEU A 54 -7.74 0.40 -6.02
N ILE A 55 -7.13 -0.40 -6.88
CA ILE A 55 -7.69 -0.71 -8.21
C ILE A 55 -9.02 -1.45 -8.04
N LYS A 56 -9.08 -2.41 -7.12
CA LYS A 56 -10.34 -3.13 -6.81
C LYS A 56 -11.40 -2.18 -6.27
N GLN A 57 -11.00 -1.23 -5.43
CA GLN A 57 -11.91 -0.22 -4.88
C GLN A 57 -12.47 0.69 -5.98
N GLN A 58 -11.65 1.07 -6.95
CA GLN A 58 -12.07 1.88 -8.08
C GLN A 58 -13.14 1.18 -8.91
N LYS A 59 -13.07 -0.15 -9.00
CA LYS A 59 -14.10 -0.94 -9.69
C LYS A 59 -15.43 -0.91 -8.94
N LYS A 60 -15.40 -0.92 -7.61
CA LYS A 60 -16.62 -0.94 -6.77
C LYS A 60 -17.26 0.44 -6.62
N LEU A 61 -16.42 1.45 -6.34
CA LEU A 61 -16.85 2.83 -6.10
C LEU A 61 -15.90 3.77 -6.84
N PRO A 62 -16.18 4.03 -8.15
CA PRO A 62 -15.27 4.86 -8.93
C PRO A 62 -15.12 6.25 -8.34
N ILE A 63 -13.87 6.68 -8.13
CA ILE A 63 -13.56 8.05 -7.74
C ILE A 63 -13.62 8.91 -9.01
N PRO A 64 -14.45 9.96 -9.07
CA PRO A 64 -14.52 10.81 -10.26
C PRO A 64 -13.19 11.50 -10.46
N SER A 65 -12.67 11.46 -11.68
CA SER A 65 -11.47 12.22 -12.00
C SER A 65 -11.79 13.70 -12.05
N ILE A 66 -10.78 14.51 -11.75
CA ILE A 66 -10.90 15.97 -11.84
C ILE A 66 -11.24 16.40 -13.27
N PHE A 67 -10.79 15.64 -14.27
CA PHE A 67 -11.08 15.87 -15.68
C PHE A 67 -12.58 15.71 -15.98
N THR A 68 -13.24 14.73 -15.38
CA THR A 68 -14.68 14.54 -15.52
C THR A 68 -15.46 15.71 -14.92
N LEU A 69 -14.95 16.27 -13.83
CA LEU A 69 -15.56 17.44 -13.18
C LEU A 69 -15.32 18.73 -13.96
N LEU A 70 -14.19 18.84 -14.67
CA LEU A 70 -13.82 20.04 -15.44
C LEU A 70 -14.38 20.05 -16.88
N ASP A 71 -14.68 18.90 -17.47
CA ASP A 71 -15.25 18.78 -18.81
C ASP A 71 -16.73 19.15 -18.90
N GLY A 72 -17.27 19.55 -17.84
CA GLY A 72 -18.18 20.63 -17.69
C GLY A 72 -19.58 20.61 -18.24
N PHE A 73 -20.19 19.52 -18.61
CA PHE A 73 -21.62 19.49 -18.87
C PHE A 73 -22.39 18.76 -17.78
N ILE A 74 -22.23 19.26 -16.55
CA ILE A 74 -23.02 18.72 -15.44
C ILE A 74 -24.21 19.67 -15.24
N PRO A 75 -25.46 19.23 -15.52
CA PRO A 75 -26.64 20.05 -15.21
C PRO A 75 -26.69 20.34 -13.71
N LEU A 76 -27.19 21.51 -13.33
CA LEU A 76 -27.27 21.95 -11.93
C LEU A 76 -27.94 20.92 -11.01
N THR A 77 -28.88 20.15 -11.51
CA THR A 77 -29.54 19.06 -10.76
C THR A 77 -28.63 17.86 -10.54
N SER A 78 -27.65 17.65 -11.41
CA SER A 78 -26.67 16.58 -11.30
C SER A 78 -25.53 16.93 -10.36
N MET A 79 -25.29 18.22 -10.09
CA MET A 79 -24.23 18.65 -9.17
C MET A 79 -24.49 18.22 -7.72
N LYS A 80 -25.74 18.30 -7.27
CA LYS A 80 -26.10 17.82 -5.93
C LYS A 80 -25.91 16.32 -5.80
N HIS A 81 -26.26 15.58 -6.85
CA HIS A 81 -26.07 14.13 -6.89
C HIS A 81 -24.57 13.79 -6.90
N LEU A 82 -23.80 14.54 -7.69
CA LEU A 82 -22.34 14.38 -7.77
C LEU A 82 -21.68 14.71 -6.43
N GLU A 83 -22.11 15.77 -5.74
CA GLU A 83 -21.62 16.10 -4.41
C GLU A 83 -21.88 14.99 -3.41
N LYS A 84 -23.05 14.35 -3.46
CA LYS A 84 -23.37 13.19 -2.61
C LYS A 84 -22.46 12.01 -2.92
N GLU A 85 -22.24 11.74 -4.20
CA GLU A 85 -21.34 10.65 -4.62
C GLU A 85 -19.89 10.94 -4.23
N VAL A 86 -19.43 12.18 -4.42
CA VAL A 86 -18.09 12.61 -4.01
C VAL A 86 -17.92 12.49 -2.49
N ARG A 87 -18.92 12.89 -1.71
CA ARG A 87 -18.87 12.76 -0.24
C ARG A 87 -18.83 11.31 0.21
N LYS A 88 -19.58 10.41 -0.45
CA LYS A 88 -19.51 8.98 -0.16
C LYS A 88 -18.12 8.42 -0.44
N ILE A 89 -17.52 8.86 -1.54
CA ILE A 89 -16.20 8.39 -1.97
C ILE A 89 -15.10 8.99 -1.09
N THR A 90 -15.17 10.30 -0.82
CA THR A 90 -14.18 10.97 0.04
C THR A 90 -14.30 10.55 1.51
N GLY A 91 -15.48 10.06 1.91
CA GLY A 91 -15.68 9.50 3.24
C GLY A 91 -15.23 8.05 3.38
N THR A 92 -14.84 7.41 2.28
CA THR A 92 -14.37 6.03 2.31
C THR A 92 -12.91 5.99 2.72
N THR A 93 -12.62 5.22 3.76
CA THR A 93 -11.27 5.12 4.34
C THR A 93 -10.60 3.83 3.93
N VAL A 94 -9.29 3.76 4.15
CA VAL A 94 -8.50 2.58 3.82
C VAL A 94 -8.91 1.36 4.64
N ALA A 95 -9.55 1.55 5.79
CA ALA A 95 -10.10 0.45 6.60
C ALA A 95 -11.05 -0.42 5.79
N HIS A 96 -11.75 0.15 4.80
CA HIS A 96 -12.71 -0.56 3.96
C HIS A 96 -12.08 -1.33 2.80
N THR A 97 -10.84 -1.04 2.45
CA THR A 97 -10.17 -1.65 1.30
C THR A 97 -8.86 -2.34 1.63
N MET A 98 -8.24 -2.05 2.77
CA MET A 98 -6.97 -2.66 3.14
C MET A 98 -7.08 -4.17 3.28
N THR A 99 -5.96 -4.86 3.09
CA THR A 99 -5.87 -6.28 3.44
C THR A 99 -5.66 -6.35 4.95
N HIS A 100 -6.62 -6.98 5.63
CA HIS A 100 -6.55 -7.17 7.09
C HIS A 100 -5.59 -8.32 7.42
N ASN A 101 -4.92 -8.22 8.56
CA ASN A 101 -3.99 -9.25 9.04
C ASN A 101 -2.99 -9.66 7.94
N PRO A 102 -2.19 -8.69 7.45
CA PRO A 102 -1.28 -8.98 6.34
C PRO A 102 -0.25 -10.03 6.74
N VAL A 103 0.22 -10.78 5.75
CA VAL A 103 1.35 -11.68 5.97
C VAL A 103 2.58 -10.82 6.25
N THR A 104 3.29 -11.15 7.33
CA THR A 104 4.49 -10.44 7.77
C THR A 104 5.68 -11.40 7.78
N VAL A 105 6.87 -10.84 7.75
CA VAL A 105 8.10 -11.60 7.91
C VAL A 105 8.89 -11.03 9.08
N ARG A 106 9.78 -11.84 9.64
CA ARG A 106 10.71 -11.38 10.66
C ARG A 106 11.96 -10.81 10.00
N SER A 107 12.64 -9.94 10.70
CA SER A 107 13.86 -9.29 10.18
C SER A 107 14.99 -10.27 9.88
N ASP A 108 14.96 -11.46 10.49
CA ASP A 108 15.96 -12.51 10.25
C ASP A 108 15.62 -13.47 9.11
N MET A 109 14.47 -13.27 8.45
CA MET A 109 14.08 -14.11 7.30
C MET A 109 15.03 -13.90 6.13
N THR A 110 15.40 -15.00 5.46
CA THR A 110 16.34 -14.94 4.33
C THR A 110 15.68 -14.39 3.08
N ILE A 111 16.50 -13.86 2.16
CA ILE A 111 16.02 -13.35 0.89
C ILE A 111 15.30 -14.42 0.08
N GLN A 112 15.80 -15.66 0.10
CA GLN A 112 15.18 -16.79 -0.61
C GLN A 112 13.77 -17.06 -0.09
N GLU A 113 13.60 -17.03 1.23
CA GLU A 113 12.27 -17.22 1.84
C GLU A 113 11.32 -16.09 1.50
N ILE A 114 11.81 -14.85 1.49
CA ILE A 114 11.02 -13.68 1.11
C ILE A 114 10.61 -13.76 -0.36
N ALA A 115 11.56 -14.09 -1.23
CA ALA A 115 11.30 -14.26 -2.67
C ALA A 115 10.25 -15.36 -2.90
N GLY A 116 10.32 -16.45 -2.16
CA GLY A 116 9.33 -17.52 -2.21
C GLY A 116 7.93 -17.03 -1.87
N LEU A 117 7.80 -16.25 -0.80
CA LEU A 117 6.51 -15.68 -0.42
C LEU A 117 5.97 -14.74 -1.49
N MET A 118 6.83 -13.90 -2.07
CA MET A 118 6.42 -12.96 -3.12
C MET A 118 5.89 -13.68 -4.35
N VAL A 119 6.55 -14.77 -4.75
CA VAL A 119 6.13 -15.57 -5.91
C VAL A 119 4.88 -16.39 -5.61
N ASP A 120 4.89 -17.15 -4.50
CA ASP A 120 3.81 -18.09 -4.17
C ASP A 120 2.50 -17.39 -3.82
N LYS A 121 2.58 -16.23 -3.17
CA LYS A 121 1.41 -15.46 -2.73
C LYS A 121 1.14 -14.23 -3.58
N ASN A 122 1.98 -13.98 -4.59
CA ASN A 122 1.87 -12.81 -5.47
C ASN A 122 1.92 -11.49 -4.68
N PHE A 123 2.80 -11.40 -3.68
CA PHE A 123 3.02 -10.18 -2.90
C PHE A 123 4.10 -9.33 -3.54
N HIS A 124 3.89 -8.02 -3.54
CA HIS A 124 4.87 -7.04 -4.04
C HIS A 124 5.51 -6.25 -2.89
N THR A 125 4.92 -6.31 -1.71
CA THR A 125 5.34 -5.57 -0.52
C THR A 125 4.98 -6.40 0.70
N ILE A 126 5.94 -6.58 1.62
CA ILE A 126 5.73 -7.38 2.84
C ILE A 126 6.23 -6.58 4.05
N PRO A 127 5.40 -6.37 5.07
CA PRO A 127 5.85 -5.73 6.31
C PRO A 127 6.79 -6.66 7.09
N VAL A 128 7.79 -6.05 7.72
CA VAL A 128 8.73 -6.77 8.60
C VAL A 128 8.35 -6.45 10.04
N VAL A 129 8.05 -7.47 10.80
CA VAL A 129 7.58 -7.35 12.19
C VAL A 129 8.45 -8.21 13.10
N ASP A 130 9.01 -7.60 14.13
CA ASP A 130 9.73 -8.30 15.20
C ASP A 130 9.04 -8.03 16.52
N GLU A 131 8.77 -9.09 17.29
CA GLU A 131 8.15 -8.98 18.61
C GLU A 131 6.89 -8.12 18.63
N GLY A 132 6.05 -8.27 17.59
CA GLY A 132 4.80 -7.53 17.47
C GLY A 132 4.94 -6.10 16.98
N LYS A 133 6.15 -5.65 16.64
CA LYS A 133 6.40 -4.26 16.20
C LYS A 133 6.84 -4.22 14.74
N LEU A 134 6.28 -3.29 13.99
CA LEU A 134 6.71 -3.03 12.63
C LEU A 134 8.11 -2.40 12.67
N VAL A 135 9.09 -3.09 12.08
CA VAL A 135 10.49 -2.62 12.05
C VAL A 135 10.95 -2.21 10.65
N GLY A 136 10.18 -2.56 9.63
CA GLY A 136 10.52 -2.19 8.27
C GLY A 136 9.53 -2.73 7.26
N ILE A 137 9.83 -2.50 6.00
CA ILE A 137 9.04 -3.00 4.88
C ILE A 137 9.98 -3.43 3.76
N VAL A 138 9.65 -4.55 3.11
CA VAL A 138 10.41 -5.08 1.97
C VAL A 138 9.51 -5.05 0.73
N GLY A 139 9.96 -4.38 -0.30
CA GLY A 139 9.32 -4.37 -1.61
C GLY A 139 10.05 -5.26 -2.60
N LYS A 140 9.38 -5.56 -3.71
CA LYS A 140 9.98 -6.36 -4.79
C LYS A 140 11.28 -5.74 -5.33
N GLU A 141 11.37 -4.40 -5.35
CA GLU A 141 12.56 -3.68 -5.79
C GLU A 141 13.76 -3.95 -4.87
N ASP A 142 13.51 -4.09 -3.57
CA ASP A 142 14.57 -4.39 -2.60
C ASP A 142 15.20 -5.76 -2.89
N VAL A 143 14.35 -6.74 -3.22
CA VAL A 143 14.82 -8.09 -3.58
C VAL A 143 15.58 -8.04 -4.92
N LEU A 144 15.05 -7.31 -5.90
CA LEU A 144 15.69 -7.19 -7.22
C LEU A 144 17.07 -6.53 -7.12
N ARG A 145 17.23 -5.54 -6.24
CA ARG A 145 18.53 -4.88 -6.06
C ARG A 145 19.60 -5.83 -5.57
N THR A 146 19.25 -6.87 -4.84
CA THR A 146 20.25 -7.86 -4.36
C THR A 146 20.91 -8.59 -5.54
N MET A 147 20.17 -8.81 -6.61
CA MET A 147 20.69 -9.44 -7.81
C MET A 147 21.72 -8.56 -8.52
N MET A 148 21.50 -7.24 -8.53
CA MET A 148 22.42 -6.28 -9.11
C MET A 148 23.71 -6.16 -8.31
N SER A 149 23.62 -6.27 -6.99
CA SER A 149 24.78 -6.21 -6.10
C SER A 149 25.70 -7.41 -6.30
N GLU A 150 25.15 -8.58 -6.55
CA GLU A 150 25.93 -9.81 -6.82
C GLU A 150 26.70 -9.72 -8.13
N GLU A 151 26.17 -9.06 -9.14
CA GLU A 151 26.84 -8.84 -10.41
C GLU A 151 28.07 -7.94 -10.30
N LYS A 152 28.07 -7.01 -9.35
CA LYS A 152 29.21 -6.11 -9.12
C LYS A 152 30.37 -6.76 -8.40
N ASP A 153 30.11 -7.79 -7.65
CA ASP A 153 31.11 -8.50 -6.86
C ASP A 153 31.69 -9.71 -7.61
N GLY A 154 31.15 -10.02 -8.77
CA GLY A 154 31.65 -11.07 -9.68
C GLY A 154 32.66 -10.54 -10.70
#